data_782abd7fa40229f8a105f429f8dd972e
#
_entry.id   782abd7fa40229f8a105f429f8dd972e
#
_cell.length_a   1.000
_cell.length_b   1.000
_cell.length_c   1.000
_cell.angle_alpha   90.00
_cell.angle_beta   90.00
_cell.angle_gamma   90.00
#
_symmetry.space_group_name_H-M   'P 1'
#
loop_
_entity.id
_entity.type
_entity.pdbx_description
1 polymer ?
#
loop_
_entity_poly.entity_id
_entity_poly.type
_entity_poly.pdbx_seq_one_letter_code
_entity_poly.pdbx_strand_id
1 'polypeptide(L)'
;VSKPVVAIVGRPNVGKSTFFNYLAGKRISIIEDTPGVTRDRIYAESEWRGKEFTIIDTGGIEAYSEDFIKQQMIRQAQIAIDTADVIVLMVDLKTGMNAADEDVAVMLRKSSKPVVVAVNKADRIGDTPPEAYEFYNLGMGEIYPISSIHGLGIGDLLDAIYEHFPTEDVLGQEDDCIKVAVIGKPNAGKSSLINRILGEERVIVSDVPGTTRDAIDTFYEIDGKRYMFIDTAGIRRKSKIEEGIEKYSIIRSWTAVDRADVCIIMIDAKDGVTEQDTKIAGYAHEQGKASIIAINKWDSIEKSTGTMEKYRKKVIGDLEFMSYAPIVFISAITGQRVDRLFELIDYVNAQASFRVSTGLLNDVLNDALAMVQPPSDKGKRLKIYYMTQTGVKPPSFVVFVNDAELMHFSYTRYLQNTLRSNFGFEGTPIRFTIKQKGDN
;
A
#
# COMPACT_ATOMS: atom_id res chain seq x y z
N VAL A 1 10.05 3.18 6.17
CA VAL A 1 10.02 4.29 5.18
C VAL A 1 9.06 3.88 4.08
N SER A 2 8.04 4.68 3.76
CA SER A 2 7.13 4.39 2.65
C SER A 2 7.90 4.49 1.34
N LYS A 3 7.67 3.54 0.42
CA LYS A 3 8.29 3.58 -0.91
C LYS A 3 7.74 4.78 -1.69
N PRO A 4 8.59 5.59 -2.35
CA PRO A 4 8.10 6.65 -3.23
C PRO A 4 7.19 6.10 -4.33
N VAL A 5 6.19 6.87 -4.72
CA VAL A 5 5.23 6.51 -5.76
C VAL A 5 5.46 7.36 -7.02
N VAL A 6 5.64 6.70 -8.16
CA VAL A 6 5.85 7.32 -9.48
C VAL A 6 4.67 7.02 -10.37
N ALA A 7 3.92 8.02 -10.80
CA ALA A 7 2.80 7.82 -11.73
C ALA A 7 3.16 8.22 -13.16
N ILE A 8 2.81 7.40 -14.14
CA ILE A 8 3.02 7.65 -15.56
C ILE A 8 1.71 8.19 -16.15
N VAL A 9 1.76 9.39 -16.72
CA VAL A 9 0.64 10.09 -17.35
C VAL A 9 0.99 10.39 -18.80
N GLY A 10 0.02 10.39 -19.68
CA GLY A 10 0.21 10.75 -21.07
C GLY A 10 -0.88 10.18 -21.97
N ARG A 11 -0.91 10.60 -23.24
CA ARG A 11 -1.86 10.15 -24.25
C ARG A 11 -1.88 8.62 -24.42
N PRO A 12 -2.95 8.05 -24.96
CA PRO A 12 -2.92 6.68 -25.46
C PRO A 12 -1.78 6.49 -26.49
N ASN A 13 -1.16 5.34 -26.50
CA ASN A 13 -0.14 4.91 -27.48
C ASN A 13 1.21 5.68 -27.42
N VAL A 14 1.46 6.54 -26.43
CA VAL A 14 2.79 7.16 -26.25
C VAL A 14 3.84 6.19 -25.68
N GLY A 15 3.41 4.99 -25.24
CA GLY A 15 4.31 3.94 -24.75
C GLY A 15 4.36 3.78 -23.24
N LYS A 16 3.38 4.28 -22.49
CA LYS A 16 3.31 4.17 -21.02
C LYS A 16 3.45 2.73 -20.52
N SER A 17 2.62 1.83 -21.06
CA SER A 17 2.64 0.41 -20.67
C SER A 17 3.93 -0.30 -21.10
N THR A 18 4.58 0.13 -22.17
CA THR A 18 5.89 -0.39 -22.58
C THR A 18 6.96 0.02 -21.58
N PHE A 19 6.96 1.29 -21.16
CA PHE A 19 7.87 1.79 -20.13
C PHE A 19 7.61 1.14 -18.77
N PHE A 20 6.36 1.03 -18.37
CA PHE A 20 5.95 0.33 -17.16
C PHE A 20 6.47 -1.12 -17.15
N ASN A 21 6.23 -1.88 -18.24
CA ASN A 21 6.69 -3.26 -18.35
C ASN A 21 8.23 -3.37 -18.36
N TYR A 22 8.94 -2.41 -18.95
CA TYR A 22 10.39 -2.36 -18.94
C TYR A 22 10.93 -2.23 -17.50
N LEU A 23 10.33 -1.37 -16.70
CA LEU A 23 10.73 -1.17 -15.30
C LEU A 23 10.31 -2.34 -14.40
N ALA A 24 9.11 -2.87 -14.58
CA ALA A 24 8.60 -4.03 -13.87
C ALA A 24 9.42 -5.32 -14.18
N GLY A 25 9.89 -5.46 -15.42
CA GLY A 25 10.66 -6.63 -15.86
C GLY A 25 12.10 -6.71 -15.34
N LYS A 26 12.64 -5.64 -14.78
CA LYS A 26 13.98 -5.63 -14.16
C LYS A 26 14.03 -6.30 -12.79
N ARG A 27 12.88 -6.50 -12.14
CA ARG A 27 12.76 -7.23 -10.86
C ARG A 27 11.57 -8.18 -10.91
N ILE A 28 11.78 -9.38 -11.46
CA ILE A 28 10.90 -10.51 -11.17
C ILE A 28 11.38 -11.06 -9.82
N SER A 29 10.99 -10.41 -8.72
CA SER A 29 10.90 -11.09 -7.44
C SER A 29 9.75 -12.08 -7.57
N ILE A 30 10.07 -13.36 -7.45
CA ILE A 30 9.10 -14.44 -7.29
C ILE A 30 8.33 -14.13 -6.00
N ILE A 31 7.23 -13.43 -6.13
CA ILE A 31 6.21 -13.41 -5.08
C ILE A 31 5.40 -14.66 -5.33
N GLU A 32 5.46 -15.59 -4.37
CA GLU A 32 4.69 -16.83 -4.38
C GLU A 32 3.22 -16.54 -4.69
N ASP A 33 2.60 -17.42 -5.47
CA ASP A 33 1.17 -17.39 -5.81
C ASP A 33 0.33 -17.45 -4.52
N THR A 34 -0.02 -16.29 -4.00
CA THR A 34 -1.01 -16.21 -2.93
C THR A 34 -2.39 -16.26 -3.60
N PRO A 35 -3.24 -17.26 -3.28
CA PRO A 35 -4.57 -17.38 -3.87
C PRO A 35 -5.41 -16.14 -3.54
N GLY A 36 -5.84 -15.40 -4.57
CA GLY A 36 -6.74 -14.24 -4.45
C GLY A 36 -6.17 -12.92 -4.96
N VAL A 37 -4.89 -12.82 -5.29
CA VAL A 37 -4.27 -11.62 -5.86
C VAL A 37 -4.09 -11.79 -7.36
N THR A 38 -5.08 -11.36 -8.15
CA THR A 38 -4.89 -11.18 -9.59
C THR A 38 -4.03 -9.94 -9.82
N ARG A 39 -2.87 -10.10 -10.47
CA ARG A 39 -2.02 -9.00 -10.96
C ARG A 39 -2.82 -8.15 -11.94
N ASP A 40 -3.45 -7.08 -11.45
CA ASP A 40 -3.83 -5.98 -12.31
C ASP A 40 -2.54 -5.27 -12.76
N ARG A 41 -2.34 -5.16 -14.07
CA ARG A 41 -1.16 -4.57 -14.75
C ARG A 41 -1.00 -3.05 -14.55
N ILE A 42 -1.49 -2.51 -13.46
CA ILE A 42 -1.54 -1.06 -13.21
C ILE A 42 -0.44 -0.62 -12.24
N TYR A 43 0.19 -1.58 -11.55
CA TYR A 43 1.07 -1.34 -10.41
C TYR A 43 2.26 -2.29 -10.43
N ALA A 44 3.48 -1.78 -10.22
CA ALA A 44 4.67 -2.59 -10.10
C ALA A 44 5.68 -1.96 -9.14
N GLU A 45 6.55 -2.79 -8.56
CA GLU A 45 7.71 -2.34 -7.80
C GLU A 45 8.94 -2.29 -8.71
N SER A 46 9.77 -1.28 -8.52
CA SER A 46 11.05 -1.13 -9.20
C SER A 46 12.11 -0.61 -8.23
N GLU A 47 13.37 -0.68 -8.63
CA GLU A 47 14.50 -0.21 -7.84
C GLU A 47 15.45 0.60 -8.70
N TRP A 48 15.94 1.72 -8.17
CA TRP A 48 17.00 2.52 -8.77
C TRP A 48 17.98 3.02 -7.72
N ARG A 49 19.26 2.85 -7.96
CA ARG A 49 20.36 3.24 -7.02
C ARG A 49 20.14 2.73 -5.58
N GLY A 50 19.60 1.51 -5.44
CA GLY A 50 19.34 0.90 -4.13
C GLY A 50 18.08 1.40 -3.42
N LYS A 51 17.28 2.31 -4.02
CA LYS A 51 16.01 2.77 -3.47
C LYS A 51 14.85 2.13 -4.21
N GLU A 52 14.00 1.45 -3.46
CA GLU A 52 12.77 0.85 -3.99
C GLU A 52 11.69 1.91 -4.14
N PHE A 53 10.90 1.82 -5.20
CA PHE A 53 9.76 2.68 -5.46
C PHE A 53 8.65 1.94 -6.20
N THR A 54 7.46 2.51 -6.13
CA THR A 54 6.26 1.97 -6.75
C THR A 54 5.96 2.74 -8.02
N ILE A 55 5.62 2.04 -9.12
CA ILE A 55 5.20 2.63 -10.38
C ILE A 55 3.72 2.36 -10.61
N ILE A 56 3.00 3.39 -11.10
CA ILE A 56 1.59 3.29 -11.47
C ILE A 56 1.43 3.65 -12.95
N ASP A 57 0.90 2.71 -13.76
CA ASP A 57 0.43 3.01 -15.12
C ASP A 57 -1.02 3.50 -15.07
N THR A 58 -1.23 4.81 -15.16
CA THR A 58 -2.57 5.39 -15.18
C THR A 58 -3.34 5.10 -16.48
N GLY A 59 -2.66 4.60 -17.53
CA GLY A 59 -3.24 4.28 -18.84
C GLY A 59 -3.95 2.94 -18.94
N GLY A 60 -3.74 2.02 -17.99
CA GLY A 60 -4.42 0.72 -17.95
C GLY A 60 -5.92 0.79 -17.62
N ILE A 61 -6.47 1.99 -17.47
CA ILE A 61 -7.87 2.26 -17.16
C ILE A 61 -8.58 2.56 -18.49
N GLU A 62 -9.07 1.53 -19.18
CA GLU A 62 -9.71 1.65 -20.50
C GLU A 62 -11.07 2.34 -20.46
N ALA A 63 -11.35 3.19 -21.49
CA ALA A 63 -12.69 3.54 -21.96
C ALA A 63 -12.68 3.88 -23.46
N TYR A 64 -13.71 3.46 -24.15
CA TYR A 64 -13.89 3.50 -25.60
C TYR A 64 -14.58 4.80 -26.04
N SER A 65 -13.93 5.69 -26.80
CA SER A 65 -14.37 6.66 -27.82
C SER A 65 -13.51 7.92 -27.87
N GLU A 66 -13.40 8.58 -29.05
CA GLU A 66 -12.45 9.68 -29.34
C GLU A 66 -12.74 10.99 -28.58
N ASP A 67 -13.99 11.33 -28.28
CA ASP A 67 -14.34 12.47 -27.38
C ASP A 67 -13.92 12.24 -25.91
N PHE A 68 -13.54 11.02 -25.59
CA PHE A 68 -13.11 10.56 -24.26
C PHE A 68 -11.62 10.77 -23.99
N ILE A 69 -10.76 10.93 -25.00
CA ILE A 69 -9.29 10.96 -24.81
C ILE A 69 -8.90 12.11 -23.88
N LYS A 70 -9.44 13.30 -24.10
CA LYS A 70 -9.15 14.49 -23.29
C LYS A 70 -9.62 14.31 -21.84
N GLN A 71 -10.84 13.83 -21.64
CA GLN A 71 -11.38 13.59 -20.30
C GLN A 71 -10.61 12.49 -19.57
N GLN A 72 -10.20 11.45 -20.29
CA GLN A 72 -9.38 10.35 -19.77
C GLN A 72 -8.01 10.84 -19.31
N MET A 73 -7.34 11.68 -20.10
CA MET A 73 -6.04 12.25 -19.75
C MET A 73 -6.11 13.18 -18.55
N ILE A 74 -7.12 14.04 -18.47
CA ILE A 74 -7.38 14.91 -17.31
C ILE A 74 -7.58 14.05 -16.05
N ARG A 75 -8.32 12.95 -16.19
CA ARG A 75 -8.56 12.02 -15.10
C ARG A 75 -7.28 11.30 -14.65
N GLN A 76 -6.45 10.84 -15.63
CA GLN A 76 -5.13 10.25 -15.33
C GLN A 76 -4.23 11.24 -14.59
N ALA A 77 -4.19 12.50 -15.07
CA ALA A 77 -3.41 13.55 -14.42
C ALA A 77 -3.90 13.83 -12.99
N GLN A 78 -5.22 13.85 -12.76
CA GLN A 78 -5.76 14.01 -11.42
C GLN A 78 -5.40 12.85 -10.50
N ILE A 79 -5.45 11.61 -11.00
CA ILE A 79 -5.02 10.42 -10.26
C ILE A 79 -3.54 10.54 -9.85
N ALA A 80 -2.69 10.91 -10.81
CA ALA A 80 -1.26 11.07 -10.56
C ALA A 80 -0.98 12.18 -9.52
N ILE A 81 -1.65 13.33 -9.61
CA ILE A 81 -1.54 14.42 -8.64
C ILE A 81 -1.94 13.96 -7.24
N ASP A 82 -2.99 13.17 -7.15
CA ASP A 82 -3.55 12.72 -5.87
C ASP A 82 -2.74 11.58 -5.21
N THR A 83 -1.97 10.81 -5.99
CA THR A 83 -1.35 9.56 -5.49
C THR A 83 0.16 9.50 -5.57
N ALA A 84 0.79 10.24 -6.49
CA ALA A 84 2.22 10.11 -6.73
C ALA A 84 3.07 11.13 -5.95
N ASP A 85 4.29 10.74 -5.62
CA ASP A 85 5.34 11.64 -5.14
C ASP A 85 6.04 12.32 -6.31
N VAL A 86 6.17 11.61 -7.45
CA VAL A 86 6.74 12.13 -8.72
C VAL A 86 5.84 11.72 -9.88
N ILE A 87 5.60 12.62 -10.80
CA ILE A 87 4.79 12.37 -12.00
C ILE A 87 5.71 12.34 -13.23
N VAL A 88 5.59 11.29 -14.04
CA VAL A 88 6.22 11.21 -15.37
C VAL A 88 5.19 11.56 -16.44
N LEU A 89 5.32 12.72 -17.04
CA LEU A 89 4.53 13.08 -18.23
C LEU A 89 5.21 12.51 -19.47
N MET A 90 4.60 11.46 -20.05
CA MET A 90 5.14 10.80 -21.22
C MET A 90 4.47 11.33 -22.49
N VAL A 91 5.31 11.80 -23.43
CA VAL A 91 4.92 12.30 -24.75
C VAL A 91 5.61 11.51 -25.87
N ASP A 92 5.14 11.64 -27.09
CA ASP A 92 5.59 10.85 -28.25
C ASP A 92 6.35 11.74 -29.25
N LEU A 93 7.65 11.49 -29.41
CA LEU A 93 8.53 12.23 -30.33
C LEU A 93 8.02 12.17 -31.79
N LYS A 94 7.49 11.01 -32.23
CA LYS A 94 7.10 10.80 -33.62
C LYS A 94 5.82 11.55 -34.02
N THR A 95 4.90 11.71 -33.08
CA THR A 95 3.64 12.42 -33.32
C THR A 95 3.69 13.89 -32.96
N GLY A 96 4.77 14.33 -32.31
CA GLY A 96 4.94 15.70 -31.82
C GLY A 96 3.97 16.09 -30.71
N MET A 97 4.08 17.34 -30.26
CA MET A 97 3.22 17.93 -29.24
C MET A 97 1.82 18.19 -29.79
N ASN A 98 0.78 17.99 -28.97
CA ASN A 98 -0.58 18.32 -29.32
C ASN A 98 -1.35 19.00 -28.18
N ALA A 99 -2.55 19.49 -28.46
CA ALA A 99 -3.40 20.22 -27.50
C ALA A 99 -3.72 19.41 -26.23
N ALA A 100 -3.82 18.08 -26.32
CA ALA A 100 -4.09 17.25 -25.15
C ALA A 100 -2.88 17.16 -24.21
N ASP A 101 -1.66 17.17 -24.75
CA ASP A 101 -0.43 17.23 -23.93
C ASP A 101 -0.33 18.59 -23.21
N GLU A 102 -0.69 19.70 -23.90
CA GLU A 102 -0.73 21.04 -23.31
C GLU A 102 -1.77 21.16 -22.18
N ASP A 103 -2.99 20.65 -22.39
CA ASP A 103 -4.04 20.66 -21.37
C ASP A 103 -3.60 19.95 -20.09
N VAL A 104 -2.98 18.76 -20.22
CA VAL A 104 -2.44 18.02 -19.10
C VAL A 104 -1.28 18.77 -18.44
N ALA A 105 -0.36 19.32 -19.23
CA ALA A 105 0.75 20.11 -18.70
C ALA A 105 0.28 21.33 -17.89
N VAL A 106 -0.79 22.03 -18.36
CA VAL A 106 -1.41 23.14 -17.60
C VAL A 106 -1.93 22.66 -16.25
N MET A 107 -2.54 21.49 -16.19
CA MET A 107 -3.07 20.91 -14.95
C MET A 107 -1.95 20.49 -14.00
N LEU A 108 -0.92 19.82 -14.52
CA LEU A 108 0.22 19.37 -13.73
C LEU A 108 1.04 20.55 -13.17
N ARG A 109 1.22 21.63 -13.94
CA ARG A 109 1.88 22.88 -13.46
C ARG A 109 1.17 23.55 -12.30
N LYS A 110 -0.16 23.39 -12.20
CA LYS A 110 -0.94 23.93 -11.08
C LYS A 110 -0.84 23.08 -9.82
N SER A 111 -0.33 21.86 -9.96
CA SER A 111 -0.06 20.98 -8.82
C SER A 111 1.29 21.34 -8.19
N SER A 112 1.47 20.99 -6.92
CA SER A 112 2.75 21.13 -6.22
C SER A 112 3.68 19.92 -6.44
N LYS A 113 3.26 18.94 -7.24
CA LYS A 113 4.01 17.70 -7.44
C LYS A 113 5.14 17.89 -8.44
N PRO A 114 6.32 17.28 -8.19
CA PRO A 114 7.40 17.23 -9.19
C PRO A 114 6.94 16.49 -10.45
N VAL A 115 7.24 17.07 -11.60
CA VAL A 115 6.91 16.47 -12.90
C VAL A 115 8.18 16.35 -13.74
N VAL A 116 8.42 15.16 -14.28
CA VAL A 116 9.52 14.86 -15.20
C VAL A 116 8.96 14.53 -16.58
N VAL A 117 9.46 15.16 -17.63
CA VAL A 117 8.96 14.98 -19.01
C VAL A 117 9.77 13.92 -19.74
N ALA A 118 9.15 12.80 -20.09
CA ALA A 118 9.74 11.72 -20.87
C ALA A 118 9.28 11.80 -22.33
N VAL A 119 10.18 12.11 -23.26
CA VAL A 119 9.92 12.15 -24.70
C VAL A 119 10.25 10.79 -25.29
N ASN A 120 9.24 9.94 -25.40
CA ASN A 120 9.38 8.54 -25.83
C ASN A 120 9.45 8.38 -27.35
N LYS A 121 9.92 7.21 -27.78
CA LYS A 121 10.14 6.81 -29.19
C LYS A 121 11.34 7.54 -29.86
N ALA A 122 12.28 8.03 -29.05
CA ALA A 122 13.58 8.48 -29.49
C ALA A 122 14.49 7.25 -29.75
N ASP A 123 14.25 6.56 -30.88
CA ASP A 123 14.85 5.25 -31.17
C ASP A 123 16.29 5.36 -31.74
N ARG A 124 16.91 6.54 -31.74
CA ARG A 124 18.28 6.76 -32.20
C ARG A 124 19.24 6.96 -31.03
N ILE A 125 20.41 6.34 -31.13
CA ILE A 125 21.51 6.55 -30.18
C ILE A 125 22.24 7.85 -30.59
N GLY A 126 22.45 8.75 -29.64
CA GLY A 126 23.21 9.99 -29.86
C GLY A 126 22.57 11.21 -29.20
N ASP A 127 22.84 12.39 -29.74
CA ASP A 127 22.33 13.64 -29.20
C ASP A 127 20.78 13.72 -29.24
N THR A 128 20.25 14.58 -28.38
CA THR A 128 18.81 14.87 -28.32
C THR A 128 18.29 15.24 -29.70
N PRO A 129 17.28 14.50 -30.24
CA PRO A 129 16.71 14.82 -31.55
C PRO A 129 16.19 16.27 -31.59
N PRO A 130 16.44 17.04 -32.67
CA PRO A 130 15.96 18.42 -32.77
C PRO A 130 14.46 18.57 -32.54
N GLU A 131 13.68 17.58 -32.93
CA GLU A 131 12.22 17.55 -32.78
C GLU A 131 11.80 17.47 -31.31
N ALA A 132 12.65 16.96 -30.42
CA ALA A 132 12.33 16.87 -29.00
C ALA A 132 12.28 18.27 -28.33
N TYR A 133 12.97 19.27 -28.88
CA TYR A 133 13.00 20.61 -28.29
C TYR A 133 11.65 21.31 -28.28
N GLU A 134 10.69 20.89 -29.11
CA GLU A 134 9.32 21.44 -29.07
C GLU A 134 8.64 21.21 -27.72
N PHE A 135 8.98 20.12 -27.01
CA PHE A 135 8.37 19.76 -25.73
C PHE A 135 8.80 20.66 -24.55
N TYR A 136 9.82 21.50 -24.72
CA TYR A 136 10.10 22.58 -23.76
C TYR A 136 8.95 23.59 -23.65
N ASN A 137 8.11 23.72 -24.70
CA ASN A 137 6.91 24.55 -24.66
C ASN A 137 5.87 24.09 -23.64
N LEU A 138 5.95 22.84 -23.15
CA LEU A 138 5.14 22.37 -22.05
C LEU A 138 5.41 23.10 -20.73
N GLY A 139 6.58 23.77 -20.62
CA GLY A 139 6.97 24.60 -19.46
C GLY A 139 7.13 23.78 -18.16
N MET A 140 7.67 22.57 -18.29
CA MET A 140 7.87 21.61 -17.19
C MET A 140 9.36 21.41 -16.81
N GLY A 141 10.26 22.23 -17.33
CA GLY A 141 11.71 22.09 -17.12
C GLY A 141 12.37 21.17 -18.15
N GLU A 142 13.34 20.37 -17.70
CA GLU A 142 14.12 19.49 -18.57
C GLU A 142 13.28 18.36 -19.17
N ILE A 143 13.67 17.97 -20.39
CA ILE A 143 13.06 16.86 -21.12
C ILE A 143 14.05 15.71 -21.24
N TYR A 144 13.54 14.47 -21.16
CA TYR A 144 14.34 13.25 -21.22
C TYR A 144 13.92 12.41 -22.43
N PRO A 145 14.68 12.47 -23.55
CA PRO A 145 14.43 11.61 -24.70
C PRO A 145 14.72 10.14 -24.35
N ILE A 146 13.73 9.28 -24.53
CA ILE A 146 13.86 7.85 -24.22
C ILE A 146 13.33 6.96 -25.34
N SER A 147 13.78 5.72 -25.36
CA SER A 147 13.13 4.65 -26.10
C SER A 147 12.75 3.54 -25.15
N SER A 148 11.47 3.45 -24.80
CA SER A 148 10.97 2.42 -23.90
C SER A 148 11.12 1.01 -24.47
N ILE A 149 11.15 0.86 -25.80
CA ILE A 149 11.34 -0.43 -26.48
C ILE A 149 12.80 -0.87 -26.43
N HIS A 150 13.73 0.05 -26.64
CA HIS A 150 15.15 -0.26 -26.72
C HIS A 150 15.91 -0.01 -25.40
N GLY A 151 15.24 0.56 -24.38
CA GLY A 151 15.86 0.86 -23.10
C GLY A 151 16.82 2.04 -23.13
N LEU A 152 16.80 2.90 -24.17
CA LEU A 152 17.69 4.04 -24.32
C LEU A 152 17.20 5.23 -23.51
N GLY A 153 18.12 6.00 -22.91
CA GLY A 153 17.83 7.22 -22.15
C GLY A 153 17.08 7.00 -20.82
N ILE A 154 16.71 5.77 -20.49
CA ILE A 154 15.93 5.48 -19.28
C ILE A 154 16.73 5.73 -18.01
N GLY A 155 18.05 5.55 -18.05
CA GLY A 155 18.93 5.83 -16.90
C GLY A 155 18.85 7.28 -16.46
N ASP A 156 19.00 8.21 -17.40
CA ASP A 156 18.94 9.66 -17.13
C ASP A 156 17.57 10.10 -16.62
N LEU A 157 16.49 9.52 -17.19
CA LEU A 157 15.14 9.73 -16.72
C LEU A 157 14.95 9.25 -15.28
N LEU A 158 15.48 8.06 -14.95
CA LEU A 158 15.40 7.51 -13.60
C LEU A 158 16.22 8.30 -12.59
N ASP A 159 17.36 8.85 -13.01
CA ASP A 159 18.15 9.74 -12.17
C ASP A 159 17.37 11.02 -11.84
N ALA A 160 16.70 11.62 -12.83
CA ALA A 160 15.85 12.78 -12.61
C ALA A 160 14.67 12.48 -11.70
N ILE A 161 14.05 11.32 -11.84
CA ILE A 161 12.97 10.86 -10.94
C ILE A 161 13.51 10.69 -9.51
N TYR A 162 14.68 10.07 -9.37
CA TYR A 162 15.32 9.81 -8.07
C TYR A 162 15.65 11.10 -7.31
N GLU A 163 16.07 12.17 -8.00
CA GLU A 163 16.35 13.48 -7.39
C GLU A 163 15.14 14.10 -6.71
N HIS A 164 13.95 13.74 -7.17
CA HIS A 164 12.68 14.20 -6.60
C HIS A 164 12.09 13.27 -5.54
N PHE A 165 12.76 12.15 -5.24
CA PHE A 165 12.30 11.28 -4.18
C PHE A 165 12.42 11.97 -2.81
N PRO A 166 11.45 11.76 -1.90
CA PRO A 166 11.53 12.28 -0.55
C PRO A 166 12.84 11.89 0.12
N THR A 167 13.60 12.87 0.61
CA THR A 167 14.85 12.65 1.36
C THR A 167 14.53 12.29 2.81
N GLU A 168 15.34 11.42 3.42
CA GLU A 168 15.16 10.96 4.82
C GLU A 168 15.24 12.11 5.85
N ASP A 169 15.94 13.21 5.53
CA ASP A 169 16.14 14.36 6.41
C ASP A 169 14.85 15.16 6.72
N VAL A 170 13.77 14.94 5.99
CA VAL A 170 12.47 15.57 6.27
C VAL A 170 11.61 14.70 7.19
N LEU A 171 12.05 13.47 7.49
CA LEU A 171 11.45 12.55 8.45
C LEU A 171 12.01 12.73 9.88
N GLY A 172 12.83 13.76 10.11
CA GLY A 172 13.56 14.03 11.35
C GLY A 172 12.75 14.56 12.53
N GLN A 173 11.44 14.51 12.51
CA GLN A 173 10.59 14.41 13.69
C GLN A 173 9.81 13.10 13.55
N GLU A 174 10.16 12.09 14.36
CA GLU A 174 9.22 11.05 14.73
C GLU A 174 8.00 11.79 15.26
N ASP A 175 7.04 12.07 14.37
CA ASP A 175 5.74 12.53 14.80
C ASP A 175 5.21 11.41 15.69
N ASP A 176 5.04 11.73 16.95
CA ASP A 176 4.52 10.86 18.01
C ASP A 176 3.02 10.60 17.75
N CYS A 177 2.70 10.26 16.50
CA CYS A 177 1.35 10.02 16.00
C CYS A 177 1.25 8.67 15.29
N ILE A 178 0.14 7.96 15.52
CA ILE A 178 -0.15 6.70 14.86
C ILE A 178 -0.82 7.00 13.51
N LYS A 179 -0.21 6.51 12.42
CA LYS A 179 -0.71 6.68 11.05
C LYS A 179 -1.77 5.62 10.75
N VAL A 180 -3.00 6.05 10.45
CA VAL A 180 -4.15 5.16 10.28
C VAL A 180 -4.72 5.28 8.87
N ALA A 181 -4.84 4.16 8.15
CA ALA A 181 -5.57 4.08 6.89
C ALA A 181 -6.94 3.42 7.09
N VAL A 182 -8.00 4.06 6.57
CA VAL A 182 -9.34 3.46 6.51
C VAL A 182 -9.58 2.96 5.09
N ILE A 183 -9.54 1.64 4.92
CA ILE A 183 -9.61 0.96 3.61
C ILE A 183 -10.85 0.07 3.51
N GLY A 184 -11.25 -0.28 2.31
CA GLY A 184 -12.42 -1.12 2.05
C GLY A 184 -13.08 -0.73 0.73
N LYS A 185 -14.01 -1.56 0.26
CA LYS A 185 -14.74 -1.32 -0.99
C LYS A 185 -15.52 0.00 -1.00
N PRO A 186 -15.95 0.51 -2.16
CA PRO A 186 -16.89 1.63 -2.24
C PRO A 186 -18.14 1.35 -1.41
N ASN A 187 -18.69 2.39 -0.77
CA ASN A 187 -19.90 2.33 0.05
C ASN A 187 -19.83 1.46 1.33
N ALA A 188 -18.67 0.93 1.72
CA ALA A 188 -18.49 0.26 3.01
C ALA A 188 -18.67 1.19 4.23
N GLY A 189 -18.75 2.52 4.00
CA GLY A 189 -19.01 3.52 5.04
C GLY A 189 -17.77 4.25 5.55
N LYS A 190 -16.66 4.23 4.80
CA LYS A 190 -15.40 4.94 5.15
C LYS A 190 -15.62 6.42 5.41
N SER A 191 -16.30 7.12 4.48
CA SER A 191 -16.60 8.55 4.63
C SER A 191 -17.50 8.83 5.84
N SER A 192 -18.46 7.95 6.10
CA SER A 192 -19.33 8.08 7.28
C SER A 192 -18.54 7.92 8.58
N LEU A 193 -17.60 6.98 8.63
CA LEU A 193 -16.72 6.79 9.78
C LEU A 193 -15.84 8.03 10.04
N ILE A 194 -15.17 8.54 9.00
CA ILE A 194 -14.32 9.72 9.10
C ILE A 194 -15.13 10.95 9.53
N ASN A 195 -16.32 11.16 8.93
CA ASN A 195 -17.20 12.28 9.32
C ASN A 195 -17.72 12.14 10.76
N ARG A 196 -17.97 10.91 11.20
CA ARG A 196 -18.37 10.64 12.59
C ARG A 196 -17.26 11.00 13.57
N ILE A 197 -16.04 10.55 13.30
CA ILE A 197 -14.86 10.88 14.11
C ILE A 197 -14.65 12.40 14.18
N LEU A 198 -14.82 13.12 13.06
CA LEU A 198 -14.70 14.57 13.00
C LEU A 198 -15.76 15.33 13.79
N GLY A 199 -16.95 14.76 13.95
CA GLY A 199 -18.08 15.38 14.65
C GLY A 199 -18.06 15.17 16.17
N GLU A 200 -17.06 14.48 16.71
CA GLU A 200 -16.95 14.25 18.16
C GLU A 200 -16.31 15.45 18.85
N GLU A 201 -16.93 15.97 19.92
CA GLU A 201 -16.48 17.14 20.70
C GLU A 201 -15.09 16.95 21.35
N ARG A 202 -14.61 15.71 21.45
CA ARG A 202 -13.29 15.35 22.03
C ARG A 202 -12.15 15.39 21.03
N VAL A 203 -12.45 15.63 19.76
CA VAL A 203 -11.48 15.57 18.68
C VAL A 203 -10.99 16.97 18.33
N ILE A 204 -9.75 17.25 18.62
CA ILE A 204 -9.08 18.47 18.17
C ILE A 204 -8.48 18.20 16.80
N VAL A 205 -8.99 18.86 15.77
CA VAL A 205 -8.38 18.86 14.44
C VAL A 205 -7.24 19.89 14.48
N SER A 206 -6.02 19.42 14.39
CA SER A 206 -4.83 20.28 14.40
C SER A 206 -4.43 20.60 12.96
N ASP A 207 -4.58 21.85 12.55
CA ASP A 207 -3.88 22.41 11.40
C ASP A 207 -2.44 22.73 11.83
N VAL A 208 -1.53 21.78 11.73
CA VAL A 208 -0.10 22.03 12.02
C VAL A 208 0.50 22.79 10.85
N PRO A 209 0.89 24.09 10.99
CA PRO A 209 1.57 24.82 9.93
C PRO A 209 2.93 24.19 9.66
N GLY A 210 3.19 23.75 8.42
CA GLY A 210 4.47 23.20 8.00
C GLY A 210 4.44 21.73 7.53
N THR A 211 3.34 20.99 7.75
CA THR A 211 3.13 19.63 7.23
C THR A 211 2.39 19.64 5.89
N THR A 212 2.60 20.66 5.09
CA THR A 212 1.97 20.88 3.77
C THR A 212 2.49 19.91 2.70
N ARG A 213 2.73 18.63 3.04
CA ARG A 213 3.05 17.65 1.97
C ARG A 213 1.82 17.02 1.33
N ASP A 214 0.71 16.91 2.05
CA ASP A 214 -0.57 16.51 1.44
C ASP A 214 -1.73 17.15 2.19
N ALA A 215 -2.48 18.05 1.55
CA ALA A 215 -3.77 18.60 2.00
C ALA A 215 -4.87 17.51 2.12
N ILE A 216 -4.47 16.26 2.26
CA ILE A 216 -5.26 15.04 2.11
C ILE A 216 -5.35 14.29 3.45
N ASP A 217 -4.37 14.47 4.35
CA ASP A 217 -4.32 13.81 5.65
C ASP A 217 -4.95 14.68 6.75
N THR A 218 -5.50 14.06 7.78
CA THR A 218 -6.12 14.79 8.90
C THR A 218 -5.55 14.31 10.22
N PHE A 219 -5.08 15.25 11.04
CA PHE A 219 -4.58 14.98 12.38
C PHE A 219 -5.71 15.06 13.41
N TYR A 220 -5.69 14.13 14.35
CA TYR A 220 -6.64 14.05 15.45
C TYR A 220 -5.89 13.88 16.76
N GLU A 221 -6.35 14.53 17.80
CA GLU A 221 -5.89 14.32 19.15
C GLU A 221 -7.05 13.87 20.03
N ILE A 222 -6.89 12.72 20.67
CA ILE A 222 -7.88 12.11 21.56
C ILE A 222 -7.15 11.66 22.80
N ASP A 223 -7.57 12.15 23.97
CA ASP A 223 -6.99 11.80 25.27
C ASP A 223 -5.45 11.98 25.33
N GLY A 224 -4.94 13.02 24.65
CA GLY A 224 -3.51 13.33 24.60
C GLY A 224 -2.70 12.44 23.64
N LYS A 225 -3.35 11.56 22.87
CA LYS A 225 -2.72 10.77 21.82
C LYS A 225 -3.03 11.33 20.44
N ARG A 226 -2.02 11.36 19.58
CA ARG A 226 -2.14 11.90 18.23
C ARG A 226 -2.27 10.78 17.20
N TYR A 227 -3.21 10.94 16.28
CA TYR A 227 -3.47 10.05 15.16
C TYR A 227 -3.45 10.85 13.86
N MET A 228 -2.92 10.28 12.80
CA MET A 228 -2.99 10.83 11.45
C MET A 228 -3.79 9.90 10.56
N PHE A 229 -4.99 10.31 10.17
CA PHE A 229 -5.79 9.55 9.21
C PHE A 229 -5.40 9.92 7.79
N ILE A 230 -4.92 8.92 7.03
CA ILE A 230 -4.36 9.07 5.69
C ILE A 230 -5.49 9.12 4.65
N ASP A 231 -5.33 9.96 3.63
CA ASP A 231 -6.23 10.14 2.46
C ASP A 231 -7.69 10.49 2.82
N THR A 232 -7.90 11.28 3.86
CA THR A 232 -9.25 11.68 4.29
C THR A 232 -9.97 12.59 3.30
N ALA A 233 -9.27 13.46 2.56
CA ALA A 233 -9.86 14.33 1.54
C ALA A 233 -10.37 13.52 0.33
N GLY A 234 -9.68 12.46 -0.07
CA GLY A 234 -10.16 11.54 -1.08
C GLY A 234 -11.43 10.79 -0.66
N ILE A 235 -11.51 10.44 0.62
CA ILE A 235 -12.70 9.83 1.21
C ILE A 235 -13.88 10.83 1.24
N ARG A 236 -13.65 12.13 1.50
CA ARG A 236 -14.69 13.17 1.57
C ARG A 236 -15.22 13.60 0.20
N ARG A 237 -14.36 13.75 -0.82
CA ARG A 237 -14.76 14.21 -2.16
C ARG A 237 -15.67 13.23 -2.92
N LYS A 238 -15.64 11.94 -2.56
CA LYS A 238 -16.45 10.89 -3.21
C LYS A 238 -17.96 10.99 -3.03
N SER A 239 -18.45 11.82 -2.15
CA SER A 239 -19.91 12.00 -1.99
C SER A 239 -20.58 12.69 -3.20
N LYS A 240 -19.82 13.11 -4.24
CA LYS A 240 -20.32 13.93 -5.36
C LYS A 240 -20.05 13.39 -6.79
N ILE A 241 -19.38 12.26 -6.97
CA ILE A 241 -19.00 11.78 -8.33
C ILE A 241 -19.33 10.29 -8.48
N GLU A 242 -20.23 9.98 -9.42
CA GLU A 242 -20.73 8.64 -9.75
C GLU A 242 -19.84 7.89 -10.74
N GLU A 243 -19.94 6.55 -10.68
CA GLU A 243 -19.57 5.49 -11.63
C GLU A 243 -18.30 5.62 -12.50
N GLY A 244 -17.46 4.62 -12.40
CA GLY A 244 -16.18 4.46 -13.12
C GLY A 244 -14.96 4.39 -12.19
N ILE A 245 -15.17 4.29 -10.87
CA ILE A 245 -14.21 4.66 -9.82
C ILE A 245 -13.65 3.41 -9.07
N GLU A 246 -14.08 2.19 -9.39
CA GLU A 246 -13.69 1.02 -8.59
C GLU A 246 -12.18 0.76 -8.59
N LYS A 247 -11.54 0.74 -9.75
CA LYS A 247 -10.09 0.53 -9.87
C LYS A 247 -9.28 1.65 -9.20
N TYR A 248 -9.74 2.89 -9.30
CA TYR A 248 -9.13 4.05 -8.67
C TYR A 248 -9.22 4.00 -7.13
N SER A 249 -10.35 3.51 -6.61
CA SER A 249 -10.54 3.31 -5.17
C SER A 249 -9.54 2.31 -4.60
N ILE A 250 -9.17 1.28 -5.37
CA ILE A 250 -8.20 0.26 -4.98
C ILE A 250 -6.79 0.86 -4.90
N ILE A 251 -6.35 1.61 -5.93
CA ILE A 251 -5.02 2.24 -5.96
C ILE A 251 -4.84 3.18 -4.76
N ARG A 252 -5.84 4.02 -4.47
CA ARG A 252 -5.80 4.89 -3.29
C ARG A 252 -5.71 4.12 -1.98
N SER A 253 -6.46 3.02 -1.88
CA SER A 253 -6.39 2.16 -0.70
C SER A 253 -4.98 1.61 -0.52
N TRP A 254 -4.30 1.22 -1.59
CA TRP A 254 -2.93 0.72 -1.53
C TRP A 254 -1.93 1.79 -1.10
N THR A 255 -1.99 2.98 -1.72
CA THR A 255 -1.12 4.11 -1.30
C THR A 255 -1.34 4.47 0.17
N ALA A 256 -2.58 4.43 0.65
CA ALA A 256 -2.88 4.67 2.05
C ALA A 256 -2.32 3.56 2.95
N VAL A 257 -2.41 2.29 2.53
CA VAL A 257 -1.80 1.15 3.24
C VAL A 257 -0.30 1.34 3.37
N ASP A 258 0.41 1.69 2.29
CA ASP A 258 1.88 1.81 2.31
C ASP A 258 2.36 2.84 3.35
N ARG A 259 1.61 3.92 3.53
CA ARG A 259 1.92 5.01 4.47
C ARG A 259 1.47 4.75 5.91
N ALA A 260 0.56 3.80 6.14
CA ALA A 260 -0.05 3.54 7.43
C ALA A 260 0.82 2.69 8.37
N ASP A 261 0.64 2.90 9.68
CA ASP A 261 1.04 1.96 10.73
C ASP A 261 -0.06 0.93 10.97
N VAL A 262 -1.32 1.40 10.97
CA VAL A 262 -2.52 0.59 11.25
C VAL A 262 -3.54 0.76 10.13
N CYS A 263 -4.08 -0.35 9.62
CA CYS A 263 -5.16 -0.39 8.64
C CYS A 263 -6.48 -0.80 9.28
N ILE A 264 -7.53 0.01 9.09
CA ILE A 264 -8.91 -0.35 9.43
C ILE A 264 -9.59 -0.84 8.15
N ILE A 265 -9.84 -2.15 8.08
CA ILE A 265 -10.47 -2.79 6.93
C ILE A 265 -11.99 -2.77 7.16
N MET A 266 -12.68 -1.89 6.41
CA MET A 266 -14.12 -1.69 6.53
C MET A 266 -14.90 -2.68 5.66
N ILE A 267 -15.74 -3.50 6.27
CA ILE A 267 -16.61 -4.47 5.60
C ILE A 267 -18.07 -4.10 5.88
N ASP A 268 -18.91 -4.10 4.83
CA ASP A 268 -20.35 -3.89 4.98
C ASP A 268 -21.01 -5.15 5.55
N ALA A 269 -21.69 -5.02 6.68
CA ALA A 269 -22.34 -6.14 7.33
C ALA A 269 -23.46 -6.78 6.50
N LYS A 270 -24.09 -6.04 5.56
CA LYS A 270 -25.14 -6.58 4.69
C LYS A 270 -24.59 -7.50 3.61
N ASP A 271 -23.46 -7.08 3.02
CA ASP A 271 -22.87 -7.80 1.90
C ASP A 271 -21.95 -8.95 2.37
N GLY A 272 -21.39 -8.82 3.58
CA GLY A 272 -20.35 -9.71 4.08
C GLY A 272 -19.00 -9.46 3.40
N VAL A 273 -18.09 -10.41 3.52
CA VAL A 273 -16.78 -10.36 2.86
C VAL A 273 -16.96 -10.62 1.37
N THR A 274 -16.46 -9.72 0.53
CA THR A 274 -16.47 -9.84 -0.93
C THR A 274 -15.06 -10.07 -1.46
N GLU A 275 -14.94 -10.49 -2.72
CA GLU A 275 -13.64 -10.65 -3.38
C GLU A 275 -12.78 -9.38 -3.33
N GLN A 276 -13.41 -8.20 -3.47
CA GLN A 276 -12.73 -6.92 -3.37
C GLN A 276 -12.21 -6.64 -1.96
N ASP A 277 -12.98 -6.99 -0.92
CA ASP A 277 -12.54 -6.87 0.47
C ASP A 277 -11.34 -7.80 0.74
N THR A 278 -11.36 -9.03 0.19
CA THR A 278 -10.26 -9.99 0.32
C THR A 278 -8.98 -9.46 -0.35
N LYS A 279 -9.07 -8.85 -1.55
CA LYS A 279 -7.92 -8.25 -2.23
C LYS A 279 -7.31 -7.09 -1.44
N ILE A 280 -8.14 -6.20 -0.90
CA ILE A 280 -7.70 -5.06 -0.09
C ILE A 280 -7.04 -5.54 1.22
N ALA A 281 -7.66 -6.51 1.88
CA ALA A 281 -7.13 -7.14 3.10
C ALA A 281 -5.82 -7.88 2.83
N GLY A 282 -5.75 -8.61 1.71
CA GLY A 282 -4.54 -9.31 1.27
C GLY A 282 -3.36 -8.36 1.09
N TYR A 283 -3.57 -7.22 0.45
CA TYR A 283 -2.53 -6.22 0.28
C TYR A 283 -2.01 -5.68 1.63
N ALA A 284 -2.90 -5.35 2.58
CA ALA A 284 -2.49 -4.89 3.91
C ALA A 284 -1.67 -5.97 4.66
N HIS A 285 -2.05 -7.25 4.50
CA HIS A 285 -1.31 -8.39 5.06
C HIS A 285 0.09 -8.53 4.44
N GLU A 286 0.19 -8.47 3.11
CA GLU A 286 1.47 -8.58 2.37
C GLU A 286 2.42 -7.44 2.71
N GLN A 287 1.90 -6.21 2.86
CA GLN A 287 2.69 -5.06 3.32
C GLN A 287 3.06 -5.13 4.81
N GLY A 288 2.59 -6.14 5.55
CA GLY A 288 2.95 -6.33 6.94
C GLY A 288 2.29 -5.34 7.90
N LYS A 289 1.18 -4.72 7.50
CA LYS A 289 0.54 -3.68 8.32
C LYS A 289 -0.27 -4.26 9.47
N ALA A 290 -0.22 -3.59 10.61
CA ALA A 290 -1.16 -3.89 11.68
C ALA A 290 -2.58 -3.60 11.20
N SER A 291 -3.54 -4.48 11.51
CA SER A 291 -4.85 -4.45 10.87
C SER A 291 -5.98 -4.75 11.86
N ILE A 292 -7.10 -4.04 11.66
CA ILE A 292 -8.37 -4.21 12.39
C ILE A 292 -9.46 -4.44 11.36
N ILE A 293 -10.29 -5.47 11.53
CA ILE A 293 -11.44 -5.71 10.68
C ILE A 293 -12.67 -5.05 11.33
N ALA A 294 -13.22 -4.01 10.68
CA ALA A 294 -14.38 -3.28 11.15
C ALA A 294 -15.63 -3.64 10.34
N ILE A 295 -16.53 -4.38 10.94
CA ILE A 295 -17.83 -4.76 10.37
C ILE A 295 -18.79 -3.59 10.60
N ASN A 296 -19.01 -2.80 9.56
CA ASN A 296 -19.83 -1.58 9.60
C ASN A 296 -21.29 -1.85 9.20
N LYS A 297 -22.16 -0.89 9.47
CA LYS A 297 -23.61 -0.95 9.29
C LYS A 297 -24.27 -2.05 10.13
N TRP A 298 -23.67 -2.34 11.29
CA TRP A 298 -24.18 -3.36 12.20
C TRP A 298 -25.56 -3.05 12.78
N ASP A 299 -25.98 -1.78 12.73
CA ASP A 299 -27.32 -1.32 13.07
C ASP A 299 -28.41 -1.90 12.15
N SER A 300 -28.05 -2.19 10.90
CA SER A 300 -28.99 -2.66 9.86
C SER A 300 -29.15 -4.19 9.80
N ILE A 301 -28.47 -4.93 10.66
CA ILE A 301 -28.55 -6.39 10.74
C ILE A 301 -29.57 -6.82 11.78
N GLU A 302 -30.47 -7.75 11.42
CA GLU A 302 -31.35 -8.38 12.38
C GLU A 302 -30.56 -9.20 13.40
N LYS A 303 -30.79 -8.91 14.67
CA LYS A 303 -30.03 -9.48 15.77
C LYS A 303 -30.81 -10.57 16.47
N SER A 304 -30.26 -11.77 16.50
CA SER A 304 -30.71 -12.88 17.33
C SER A 304 -29.60 -13.34 18.24
N THR A 305 -29.89 -14.22 19.19
CA THR A 305 -28.87 -14.80 20.07
C THR A 305 -27.78 -15.48 19.25
N GLY A 306 -26.52 -15.05 19.43
CA GLY A 306 -25.36 -15.63 18.75
C GLY A 306 -25.10 -15.09 17.33
N THR A 307 -25.88 -14.12 16.80
CA THR A 307 -25.67 -13.53 15.47
C THR A 307 -24.25 -12.99 15.31
N MET A 308 -23.73 -12.25 16.29
CA MET A 308 -22.38 -11.68 16.26
C MET A 308 -21.29 -12.76 16.15
N GLU A 309 -21.44 -13.84 16.92
CA GLU A 309 -20.46 -14.93 16.96
C GLU A 309 -20.45 -15.76 15.67
N LYS A 310 -21.65 -16.00 15.10
CA LYS A 310 -21.77 -16.64 13.78
C LYS A 310 -21.14 -15.81 12.68
N TYR A 311 -21.38 -14.49 12.72
CA TYR A 311 -20.81 -13.56 11.75
C TYR A 311 -19.29 -13.50 11.87
N ARG A 312 -18.74 -13.41 13.10
CA ARG A 312 -17.32 -13.46 13.38
C ARG A 312 -16.65 -14.70 12.80
N LYS A 313 -17.22 -15.88 13.04
CA LYS A 313 -16.70 -17.14 12.50
C LYS A 313 -16.67 -17.15 10.97
N LYS A 314 -17.72 -16.60 10.33
CA LYS A 314 -17.78 -16.49 8.88
C LYS A 314 -16.67 -15.59 8.36
N VAL A 315 -16.48 -14.38 8.92
CA VAL A 315 -15.44 -13.46 8.51
C VAL A 315 -14.03 -14.05 8.69
N ILE A 316 -13.78 -14.76 9.80
CA ILE A 316 -12.51 -15.47 10.03
C ILE A 316 -12.28 -16.55 8.96
N GLY A 317 -13.32 -17.28 8.55
CA GLY A 317 -13.23 -18.27 7.47
C GLY A 317 -12.95 -17.65 6.11
N ASP A 318 -13.62 -16.53 5.79
CA ASP A 318 -13.45 -15.83 4.52
C ASP A 318 -12.08 -15.10 4.43
N LEU A 319 -11.48 -14.71 5.57
CA LEU A 319 -10.19 -14.02 5.69
C LEU A 319 -9.20 -14.83 6.56
N GLU A 320 -9.06 -16.14 6.29
CA GLU A 320 -8.25 -17.04 7.11
C GLU A 320 -6.80 -16.57 7.28
N PHE A 321 -6.21 -15.98 6.24
CA PHE A 321 -4.85 -15.41 6.26
C PHE A 321 -4.69 -14.24 7.23
N MET A 322 -5.79 -13.59 7.64
CA MET A 322 -5.83 -12.49 8.61
C MET A 322 -6.50 -12.87 9.93
N SER A 323 -6.56 -14.15 10.29
CA SER A 323 -7.18 -14.63 11.54
C SER A 323 -6.58 -14.00 12.81
N TYR A 324 -5.44 -13.35 12.71
CA TYR A 324 -4.79 -12.59 13.79
C TYR A 324 -5.41 -11.19 14.01
N ALA A 325 -6.18 -10.67 13.04
CA ALA A 325 -6.72 -9.32 13.13
C ALA A 325 -7.98 -9.29 14.03
N PRO A 326 -8.07 -8.38 15.02
CA PRO A 326 -9.26 -8.23 15.84
C PRO A 326 -10.44 -7.75 14.98
N ILE A 327 -11.63 -8.30 15.29
CA ILE A 327 -12.87 -7.95 14.61
C ILE A 327 -13.74 -7.12 15.54
N VAL A 328 -14.15 -5.94 15.07
CA VAL A 328 -15.08 -5.04 15.75
C VAL A 328 -16.34 -4.81 14.91
N PHE A 329 -17.50 -4.78 15.58
CA PHE A 329 -18.79 -4.50 14.94
C PHE A 329 -19.22 -3.08 15.28
N ILE A 330 -19.32 -2.23 14.26
CA ILE A 330 -19.60 -0.79 14.42
C ILE A 330 -20.80 -0.34 13.61
N SER A 331 -21.32 0.83 13.96
CA SER A 331 -22.16 1.63 13.07
C SER A 331 -21.59 3.04 12.97
N ALA A 332 -21.02 3.36 11.83
CA ALA A 332 -20.49 4.69 11.56
C ALA A 332 -21.57 5.78 11.58
N ILE A 333 -22.82 5.43 11.26
CA ILE A 333 -23.94 6.39 11.26
C ILE A 333 -24.39 6.68 12.69
N THR A 334 -24.59 5.66 13.51
CA THR A 334 -25.11 5.82 14.89
C THR A 334 -24.01 6.13 15.91
N GLY A 335 -22.73 5.93 15.55
CA GLY A 335 -21.58 6.06 16.45
C GLY A 335 -21.34 4.82 17.32
N GLN A 336 -22.13 3.77 17.15
CA GLN A 336 -22.03 2.56 18.00
C GLN A 336 -20.65 1.92 17.91
N ARG A 337 -19.93 1.86 19.03
CA ARG A 337 -18.61 1.25 19.22
C ARG A 337 -17.48 1.87 18.37
N VAL A 338 -17.63 3.11 17.91
CA VAL A 338 -16.57 3.82 17.19
C VAL A 338 -15.41 4.13 18.15
N ASP A 339 -15.68 4.49 19.41
CA ASP A 339 -14.65 4.72 20.43
C ASP A 339 -13.71 3.51 20.60
N ARG A 340 -14.24 2.30 20.50
CA ARG A 340 -13.46 1.07 20.60
C ARG A 340 -12.43 0.90 19.47
N LEU A 341 -12.60 1.59 18.34
CA LEU A 341 -11.60 1.58 17.27
C LEU A 341 -10.28 2.20 17.73
N PHE A 342 -10.32 3.29 18.50
CA PHE A 342 -9.11 3.96 19.00
C PHE A 342 -8.36 3.08 19.99
N GLU A 343 -9.06 2.40 20.90
CA GLU A 343 -8.44 1.41 21.79
C GLU A 343 -7.76 0.29 21.00
N LEU A 344 -8.40 -0.20 19.93
CA LEU A 344 -7.84 -1.24 19.08
C LEU A 344 -6.66 -0.72 18.25
N ILE A 345 -6.70 0.53 17.73
CA ILE A 345 -5.57 1.14 17.01
C ILE A 345 -4.33 1.17 17.90
N ASP A 346 -4.48 1.67 19.13
CA ASP A 346 -3.39 1.71 20.10
C ASP A 346 -2.85 0.31 20.39
N TYR A 347 -3.77 -0.62 20.63
CA TYR A 347 -3.43 -2.00 20.97
C TYR A 347 -2.65 -2.70 19.85
N VAL A 348 -3.15 -2.67 18.61
CA VAL A 348 -2.48 -3.37 17.50
C VAL A 348 -1.17 -2.69 17.10
N ASN A 349 -1.08 -1.35 17.22
CA ASN A 349 0.17 -0.63 17.00
C ASN A 349 1.23 -1.00 18.06
N ALA A 350 0.83 -1.12 19.31
CA ALA A 350 1.71 -1.58 20.39
C ALA A 350 2.17 -3.03 20.15
N GLN A 351 1.26 -3.93 19.73
CA GLN A 351 1.57 -5.31 19.37
C GLN A 351 2.55 -5.41 18.20
N ALA A 352 2.38 -4.56 17.17
CA ALA A 352 3.28 -4.50 16.01
C ALA A 352 4.67 -3.98 16.38
N SER A 353 4.77 -3.12 17.38
CA SER A 353 6.02 -2.51 17.87
C SER A 353 6.71 -3.34 18.95
N PHE A 354 6.07 -4.42 19.41
CA PHE A 354 6.57 -5.20 20.53
C PHE A 354 7.85 -5.96 20.18
N ARG A 355 8.84 -5.86 21.07
CA ARG A 355 10.13 -6.54 20.92
C ARG A 355 10.33 -7.55 22.04
N VAL A 356 10.55 -8.81 21.66
CA VAL A 356 10.85 -9.91 22.57
C VAL A 356 12.36 -10.03 22.76
N SER A 357 12.82 -10.24 23.98
CA SER A 357 14.24 -10.53 24.22
C SER A 357 14.64 -11.88 23.61
N THR A 358 15.88 -11.95 23.09
CA THR A 358 16.38 -13.16 22.41
C THR A 358 16.38 -14.39 23.35
N GLY A 359 16.63 -14.21 24.63
CA GLY A 359 16.60 -15.31 25.61
C GLY A 359 15.21 -15.93 25.71
N LEU A 360 14.19 -15.11 26.03
CA LEU A 360 12.81 -15.56 26.17
C LEU A 360 12.26 -16.15 24.86
N LEU A 361 12.65 -15.57 23.72
CA LEU A 361 12.27 -16.07 22.41
C LEU A 361 12.78 -17.51 22.18
N ASN A 362 14.03 -17.80 22.56
CA ASN A 362 14.62 -19.13 22.39
C ASN A 362 14.13 -20.13 23.46
N ASP A 363 13.74 -19.67 24.64
CA ASP A 363 13.08 -20.55 25.62
C ASP A 363 11.75 -21.06 25.05
N VAL A 364 10.91 -20.17 24.52
CA VAL A 364 9.65 -20.56 23.84
C VAL A 364 9.88 -21.42 22.61
N LEU A 365 10.94 -21.14 21.81
CA LEU A 365 11.32 -21.99 20.68
C LEU A 365 11.67 -23.41 21.14
N ASN A 366 12.47 -23.55 22.18
CA ASN A 366 12.86 -24.87 22.71
C ASN A 366 11.65 -25.67 23.21
N ASP A 367 10.71 -25.00 23.89
CA ASP A 367 9.45 -25.61 24.32
C ASP A 367 8.62 -26.08 23.12
N ALA A 368 8.53 -25.24 22.08
CA ALA A 368 7.83 -25.58 20.82
C ALA A 368 8.47 -26.82 20.13
N LEU A 369 9.82 -26.87 20.06
CA LEU A 369 10.55 -28.01 19.47
C LEU A 369 10.38 -29.30 20.27
N ALA A 370 10.22 -29.18 21.59
CA ALA A 370 9.93 -30.33 22.46
C ALA A 370 8.51 -30.87 22.28
N MET A 371 7.51 -29.97 22.11
CA MET A 371 6.11 -30.33 21.92
C MET A 371 5.83 -30.95 20.55
N VAL A 372 6.32 -30.33 19.49
CA VAL A 372 6.12 -30.79 18.11
C VAL A 372 7.47 -30.93 17.42
N GLN A 373 7.86 -32.19 17.18
CA GLN A 373 9.14 -32.45 16.55
C GLN A 373 9.22 -31.88 15.14
N PRO A 374 10.36 -31.23 14.78
CA PRO A 374 10.55 -30.73 13.42
C PRO A 374 10.42 -31.82 12.34
N PRO A 375 9.91 -31.43 11.15
CA PRO A 375 9.71 -32.37 10.05
C PRO A 375 11.01 -33.01 9.57
N SER A 376 10.88 -34.15 8.90
CA SER A 376 11.97 -34.83 8.23
C SER A 376 11.57 -35.19 6.79
N ASP A 377 12.47 -34.98 5.83
CA ASP A 377 12.32 -35.36 4.45
C ASP A 377 13.55 -36.19 3.99
N LYS A 378 13.32 -37.31 3.27
CA LYS A 378 14.35 -38.18 2.69
C LYS A 378 15.47 -38.57 3.68
N GLY A 379 15.12 -38.81 4.95
CA GLY A 379 16.07 -39.21 6.00
C GLY A 379 16.84 -38.04 6.63
N LYS A 380 16.67 -36.80 6.17
CA LYS A 380 17.21 -35.61 6.80
C LYS A 380 16.14 -34.97 7.70
N ARG A 381 16.52 -34.64 8.93
CA ARG A 381 15.63 -33.98 9.90
C ARG A 381 15.97 -32.52 9.98
N LEU A 382 14.94 -31.66 9.96
CA LEU A 382 15.07 -30.23 10.24
C LEU A 382 15.63 -30.05 11.67
N LYS A 383 16.69 -29.25 11.80
CA LYS A 383 17.20 -28.77 13.08
C LYS A 383 17.10 -27.25 13.10
N ILE A 384 16.43 -26.71 14.08
CA ILE A 384 16.36 -25.27 14.34
C ILE A 384 17.32 -24.98 15.47
N TYR A 385 18.28 -24.09 15.25
CA TYR A 385 19.33 -23.78 16.20
C TYR A 385 18.95 -22.68 17.17
N TYR A 386 18.45 -21.58 16.64
CA TYR A 386 17.95 -20.43 17.41
C TYR A 386 17.12 -19.50 16.53
N MET A 387 16.45 -18.56 17.18
CA MET A 387 15.64 -17.53 16.54
C MET A 387 15.98 -16.16 17.13
N THR A 388 15.96 -15.11 16.32
CA THR A 388 16.13 -13.73 16.76
C THR A 388 15.12 -12.82 16.10
N GLN A 389 14.63 -11.81 16.83
CA GLN A 389 13.78 -10.78 16.27
C GLN A 389 14.63 -9.68 15.64
N THR A 390 14.48 -9.47 14.34
CA THR A 390 15.27 -8.50 13.57
C THR A 390 14.54 -7.20 13.30
N GLY A 391 13.19 -7.20 13.36
CA GLY A 391 12.39 -6.04 13.08
C GLY A 391 11.07 -5.99 13.86
N VAL A 392 10.47 -4.80 13.86
CA VAL A 392 9.12 -4.49 14.31
C VAL A 392 8.36 -3.80 13.19
N LYS A 393 7.03 -3.77 13.27
CA LYS A 393 6.15 -3.15 12.24
C LYS A 393 6.39 -3.65 10.81
N PRO A 394 6.30 -4.96 10.50
CA PRO A 394 5.79 -6.03 11.36
C PRO A 394 6.87 -6.73 12.18
N PRO A 395 6.48 -7.47 13.24
CA PRO A 395 7.39 -8.36 13.96
C PRO A 395 8.05 -9.37 13.01
N SER A 396 9.36 -9.25 12.85
CA SER A 396 10.14 -10.02 11.88
C SER A 396 11.21 -10.82 12.61
N PHE A 397 11.30 -12.10 12.28
CA PHE A 397 12.20 -13.05 12.95
C PHE A 397 13.07 -13.78 11.94
N VAL A 398 14.34 -13.97 12.29
CA VAL A 398 15.23 -14.87 11.56
C VAL A 398 15.35 -16.16 12.32
N VAL A 399 15.08 -17.28 11.63
CA VAL A 399 15.17 -18.62 12.16
C VAL A 399 16.37 -19.32 11.52
N PHE A 400 17.34 -19.72 12.32
CA PHE A 400 18.55 -20.38 11.84
C PHE A 400 18.38 -21.90 11.87
N VAL A 401 18.53 -22.53 10.71
CA VAL A 401 18.30 -23.96 10.50
C VAL A 401 19.52 -24.66 9.89
N ASN A 402 19.51 -26.00 9.87
CA ASN A 402 20.52 -26.80 9.15
C ASN A 402 20.28 -26.82 7.63
N ASP A 403 19.03 -26.76 7.20
CA ASP A 403 18.62 -26.83 5.80
C ASP A 403 17.27 -26.11 5.64
N ALA A 404 17.25 -25.05 4.83
CA ALA A 404 16.07 -24.21 4.65
C ALA A 404 14.94 -24.94 3.90
N GLU A 405 15.26 -25.86 3.00
CA GLU A 405 14.29 -26.63 2.22
C GLU A 405 13.43 -27.56 3.10
N LEU A 406 13.95 -27.94 4.26
CA LEU A 406 13.20 -28.76 5.22
C LEU A 406 12.17 -27.97 6.04
N MET A 407 12.20 -26.62 5.98
CA MET A 407 11.26 -25.78 6.71
C MET A 407 9.92 -25.72 5.98
N HIS A 408 9.08 -26.72 6.21
CA HIS A 408 7.77 -26.82 5.59
C HIS A 408 6.81 -25.75 6.09
N PHE A 409 5.92 -25.25 5.22
CA PHE A 409 4.92 -24.23 5.52
C PHE A 409 4.09 -24.53 6.79
N SER A 410 3.66 -25.78 6.98
CA SER A 410 2.89 -26.18 8.17
C SER A 410 3.66 -25.97 9.48
N TYR A 411 4.98 -26.19 9.46
CA TYR A 411 5.81 -25.99 10.65
C TYR A 411 6.08 -24.50 10.91
N THR A 412 6.24 -23.71 9.85
CA THR A 412 6.30 -22.26 9.94
C THR A 412 5.03 -21.70 10.60
N ARG A 413 3.84 -22.17 10.16
CA ARG A 413 2.54 -21.78 10.76
C ARG A 413 2.42 -22.22 12.22
N TYR A 414 2.91 -23.38 12.56
CA TYR A 414 2.97 -23.86 13.95
C TYR A 414 3.80 -22.91 14.83
N LEU A 415 5.02 -22.54 14.38
CA LEU A 415 5.87 -21.60 15.12
C LEU A 415 5.23 -20.21 15.24
N GLN A 416 4.60 -19.69 14.18
CA GLN A 416 3.85 -18.43 14.24
C GLN A 416 2.75 -18.49 15.31
N ASN A 417 1.97 -19.56 15.34
CA ASN A 417 0.90 -19.76 16.34
C ASN A 417 1.48 -19.85 17.76
N THR A 418 2.62 -20.52 17.93
CA THR A 418 3.31 -20.60 19.22
C THR A 418 3.76 -19.23 19.69
N LEU A 419 4.34 -18.40 18.81
CA LEU A 419 4.72 -17.03 19.17
C LEU A 419 3.50 -16.18 19.53
N ARG A 420 2.38 -16.32 18.82
CA ARG A 420 1.12 -15.64 19.15
C ARG A 420 0.57 -16.06 20.50
N SER A 421 0.58 -17.35 20.80
CA SER A 421 0.08 -17.86 22.07
C SER A 421 0.88 -17.39 23.27
N ASN A 422 2.20 -17.16 23.10
CA ASN A 422 3.08 -16.76 24.19
C ASN A 422 3.25 -15.24 24.31
N PHE A 423 3.28 -14.51 23.19
CA PHE A 423 3.63 -13.08 23.17
C PHE A 423 2.49 -12.17 22.67
N GLY A 424 1.41 -12.72 22.19
CA GLY A 424 0.30 -11.97 21.60
C GLY A 424 0.48 -11.73 20.10
N PHE A 425 1.04 -10.60 19.69
CA PHE A 425 1.14 -10.16 18.29
C PHE A 425 -0.23 -10.13 17.58
N GLU A 426 -1.30 -9.87 18.34
CA GLU A 426 -2.64 -9.72 17.79
C GLU A 426 -2.71 -8.45 16.91
N GLY A 427 -3.42 -8.54 15.80
CA GLY A 427 -3.56 -7.44 14.86
C GLY A 427 -2.38 -7.23 13.92
N THR A 428 -1.28 -7.98 14.04
CA THR A 428 -0.11 -7.82 13.19
C THR A 428 0.36 -9.14 12.58
N PRO A 429 0.76 -9.19 11.30
CA PRO A 429 1.37 -10.37 10.72
C PRO A 429 2.77 -10.60 11.33
N ILE A 430 3.19 -11.86 11.38
CA ILE A 430 4.53 -12.27 11.79
C ILE A 430 5.29 -12.70 10.55
N ARG A 431 6.48 -12.16 10.33
CA ARG A 431 7.37 -12.55 9.23
C ARG A 431 8.50 -13.42 9.70
N PHE A 432 8.75 -14.52 8.99
CA PHE A 432 9.93 -15.37 9.19
C PHE A 432 10.85 -15.30 7.98
N THR A 433 12.14 -15.13 8.25
CA THR A 433 13.22 -15.35 7.30
C THR A 433 13.99 -16.58 7.75
N ILE A 434 14.08 -17.60 6.90
CA ILE A 434 14.80 -18.83 7.21
C ILE A 434 16.22 -18.68 6.66
N LYS A 435 17.24 -18.88 7.52
CA LYS A 435 18.66 -18.85 7.12
C LYS A 435 19.34 -20.16 7.48
N GLN A 436 20.17 -20.67 6.57
CA GLN A 436 21.06 -21.79 6.89
C GLN A 436 22.23 -21.30 7.75
N LYS A 437 22.67 -22.16 8.66
CA LYS A 437 23.85 -21.89 9.48
C LYS A 437 25.09 -21.99 8.59
N GLY A 438 25.68 -20.85 8.24
CA GLY A 438 26.85 -20.74 7.37
C GLY A 438 26.66 -19.79 6.18
N ASP A 439 25.45 -19.36 5.89
CA ASP A 439 25.18 -18.27 4.96
C ASP A 439 25.41 -16.93 5.68
N ASN A 440 26.41 -16.19 5.19
CA ASN A 440 26.72 -14.83 5.67
C ASN A 440 25.74 -13.80 5.11
#